data_20ee477e7c108fda92976616ebf020b1
#
_entry.id   20ee477e7c108fda92976616ebf020b1
#
_cell.length_a   1.000
_cell.length_b   1.000
_cell.length_c   1.000
_cell.angle_alpha   90.00
_cell.angle_beta   90.00
_cell.angle_gamma   90.00
#
_symmetry.space_group_name_H-M   'P 1'
#
loop_
_entity.id
_entity.type
_entity.pdbx_description
1 polymer ?
#
loop_
_entity_poly.entity_id
_entity_poly.type
_entity_poly.pdbx_seq_one_letter_code
_entity_poly.pdbx_strand_id
1 'polypeptide(L)'
;MDNFKPCYALKKLAFLCNNMKSTNGVERVLSQRLSLLAESGMYEVYLITYNQYGAPFSFPISDKVHYIDLATRYIERCSYHGLFQYLDRLISKITYKKALCRCLSKINPDVISCVDIHLADLTTVIDYPTNATKVVECHCGLSAYYADLEKIRNPYKKNKERKIKEMIIHTISRFDRIVVLTEDEKSEWDLGDKVVSIPNMLIYYPENLPDRTTLHHRVISVGRYAYQKGYDLLIDVWKLINKRHPDWSLHIYGSHDGDMGDCNQLKRMIADSQMKNVFLHEATNEVYAKYNESDFYVMSSRYESFGLVLIEAMSCGLPIVSFDCKYGPRSIIVDGETGILAPPSDVKKLAESISYMIEHTDERMSMGRNAYTSVAKYKPERIMSIWQQFYQSL
;
A
#
# COMPACT_ATOMS: atom_id res chain seq x y z
N MET A 1 -21.04 40.35 20.97
CA MET A 1 -21.84 39.20 20.59
C MET A 1 -20.91 38.02 20.58
N ASP A 2 -20.80 37.35 21.72
CA ASP A 2 -19.92 36.20 21.90
C ASP A 2 -20.53 34.99 21.18
N ASN A 3 -19.83 34.57 20.14
CA ASN A 3 -20.11 33.28 19.47
C ASN A 3 -19.76 32.14 20.43
N PHE A 4 -20.71 31.71 21.26
CA PHE A 4 -20.64 30.41 21.92
C PHE A 4 -20.62 29.32 20.84
N LYS A 5 -19.43 28.89 20.42
CA LYS A 5 -19.30 27.55 19.80
C LYS A 5 -19.62 26.56 20.91
N PRO A 6 -20.62 25.68 20.73
CA PRO A 6 -20.84 24.59 21.70
C PRO A 6 -19.56 23.78 21.74
N CYS A 7 -18.99 23.64 22.94
CA CYS A 7 -17.82 22.82 23.20
C CYS A 7 -18.26 21.33 23.16
N TYR A 8 -18.56 20.82 21.96
CA TYR A 8 -18.69 19.37 21.80
C TYR A 8 -17.31 18.77 22.00
N ALA A 9 -17.20 17.79 22.88
CA ALA A 9 -15.97 17.04 23.05
C ALA A 9 -15.56 16.47 21.68
N LEU A 10 -14.29 16.68 21.29
CA LEU A 10 -13.76 16.18 20.03
C LEU A 10 -13.86 14.65 20.01
N LYS A 11 -14.30 14.10 18.89
CA LYS A 11 -14.32 12.64 18.70
C LYS A 11 -12.90 12.08 18.73
N LYS A 12 -12.68 11.07 19.59
CA LYS A 12 -11.36 10.46 19.79
C LYS A 12 -11.15 9.28 18.85
N LEU A 13 -10.16 9.38 18.00
CA LEU A 13 -9.79 8.33 17.06
C LEU A 13 -8.46 7.70 17.49
N ALA A 14 -8.45 6.40 17.80
CA ALA A 14 -7.26 5.66 18.17
C ALA A 14 -6.85 4.72 17.04
N PHE A 15 -5.65 4.94 16.46
CA PHE A 15 -5.08 4.13 15.40
C PHE A 15 -4.02 3.21 15.96
N LEU A 16 -4.18 1.90 15.74
CA LEU A 16 -3.25 0.87 16.18
C LEU A 16 -2.49 0.34 14.99
N CYS A 17 -1.15 0.40 15.04
CA CYS A 17 -0.29 -0.21 14.04
C CYS A 17 0.99 -0.79 14.69
N ASN A 18 1.68 -1.65 13.97
CA ASN A 18 2.91 -2.30 14.43
C ASN A 18 4.01 -1.27 14.73
N ASN A 19 4.38 -0.50 13.72
CA ASN A 19 5.37 0.58 13.81
C ASN A 19 5.19 1.57 12.64
N MET A 20 5.92 2.68 12.69
CA MET A 20 5.98 3.71 11.65
C MET A 20 7.43 3.94 11.17
N LYS A 21 8.32 2.97 11.37
CA LYS A 21 9.74 3.02 10.97
C LYS A 21 10.01 2.45 9.58
N SER A 22 9.01 1.83 8.95
CA SER A 22 9.12 1.29 7.59
C SER A 22 8.81 2.36 6.54
N THR A 23 9.43 2.25 5.36
CA THR A 23 9.22 3.17 4.23
C THR A 23 8.17 2.66 3.24
N ASN A 24 7.21 1.85 3.71
CA ASN A 24 6.16 1.29 2.87
C ASN A 24 5.03 2.30 2.60
N GLY A 25 4.18 1.98 1.63
CA GLY A 25 3.06 2.84 1.27
C GLY A 25 2.02 3.01 2.37
N VAL A 26 1.85 2.02 3.25
CA VAL A 26 0.89 2.08 4.37
C VAL A 26 1.29 3.16 5.37
N GLU A 27 2.54 3.12 5.86
CA GLU A 27 3.05 4.10 6.81
C GLU A 27 3.04 5.52 6.23
N ARG A 28 3.34 5.64 4.94
CA ARG A 28 3.33 6.92 4.23
C ARG A 28 1.94 7.54 4.15
N VAL A 29 0.93 6.76 3.77
CA VAL A 29 -0.47 7.24 3.70
C VAL A 29 -1.04 7.48 5.08
N LEU A 30 -0.74 6.60 6.05
CA LEU A 30 -1.21 6.74 7.41
C LEU A 30 -0.66 8.01 8.07
N SER A 31 0.65 8.29 7.97
CA SER A 31 1.25 9.49 8.56
C SER A 31 0.60 10.77 8.03
N GLN A 32 0.36 10.87 6.73
CA GLN A 32 -0.31 12.01 6.12
C GLN A 32 -1.77 12.14 6.60
N ARG A 33 -2.52 11.05 6.61
CA ARG A 33 -3.92 11.04 7.06
C ARG A 33 -4.06 11.42 8.54
N LEU A 34 -3.22 10.86 9.41
CA LEU A 34 -3.24 11.20 10.84
C LEU A 34 -2.98 12.70 11.05
N SER A 35 -1.99 13.25 10.35
CA SER A 35 -1.66 14.67 10.39
C SER A 35 -2.84 15.53 9.95
N LEU A 36 -3.44 15.24 8.81
CA LEU A 36 -4.59 16.00 8.29
C LEU A 36 -5.84 15.89 9.20
N LEU A 37 -6.10 14.73 9.80
CA LEU A 37 -7.18 14.56 10.79
C LEU A 37 -6.94 15.42 12.03
N ALA A 38 -5.74 15.40 12.60
CA ALA A 38 -5.39 16.15 13.79
C ALA A 38 -5.38 17.68 13.53
N GLU A 39 -4.89 18.09 12.36
CA GLU A 39 -4.85 19.51 11.95
C GLU A 39 -6.23 20.08 11.65
N SER A 40 -7.20 19.24 11.27
CA SER A 40 -8.58 19.68 11.02
C SER A 40 -9.25 20.28 12.25
N GLY A 41 -8.78 19.96 13.46
CA GLY A 41 -9.37 20.39 14.73
C GLY A 41 -10.74 19.77 15.02
N MET A 42 -11.17 18.78 14.25
CA MET A 42 -12.43 18.05 14.45
C MET A 42 -12.27 16.78 15.30
N TYR A 43 -11.05 16.29 15.44
CA TYR A 43 -10.74 15.02 16.09
C TYR A 43 -9.56 15.15 17.04
N GLU A 44 -9.61 14.37 18.11
CA GLU A 44 -8.45 14.08 18.97
C GLU A 44 -7.85 12.75 18.48
N VAL A 45 -6.66 12.81 17.87
CA VAL A 45 -6.07 11.67 17.12
C VAL A 45 -4.95 11.03 17.94
N TYR A 46 -5.06 9.74 18.17
CA TYR A 46 -4.07 8.92 18.87
C TYR A 46 -3.43 7.91 17.91
N LEU A 47 -2.10 7.87 17.87
CA LEU A 47 -1.32 6.83 17.21
C LEU A 47 -0.71 5.92 18.29
N ILE A 48 -1.07 4.64 18.26
CA ILE A 48 -0.58 3.62 19.19
C ILE A 48 0.26 2.62 18.40
N THR A 49 1.57 2.54 18.71
CA THR A 49 2.47 1.51 18.17
C THR A 49 2.91 0.56 19.29
N TYR A 50 3.44 -0.61 18.92
CA TYR A 50 3.93 -1.57 19.90
C TYR A 50 5.36 -2.07 19.62
N ASN A 51 5.94 -1.74 18.46
CA ASN A 51 7.29 -2.12 18.04
C ASN A 51 8.11 -0.93 17.48
N GLN A 52 7.85 0.30 17.92
CA GLN A 52 8.62 1.47 17.49
C GLN A 52 9.98 1.59 18.22
N TYR A 53 10.02 1.34 19.52
CA TYR A 53 11.22 1.36 20.39
C TYR A 53 12.05 2.65 20.29
N GLY A 54 11.38 3.79 20.20
CA GLY A 54 12.05 5.08 20.08
C GLY A 54 12.72 5.32 18.72
N ALA A 55 12.55 4.42 17.74
CA ALA A 55 13.03 4.68 16.39
C ALA A 55 12.27 5.89 15.79
N PRO A 56 12.93 6.72 14.94
CA PRO A 56 12.24 7.82 14.29
C PRO A 56 11.15 7.32 13.34
N PHE A 57 10.16 8.14 13.08
CA PHE A 57 9.17 7.90 12.03
C PHE A 57 9.82 8.07 10.66
N SER A 58 9.52 7.17 9.73
CA SER A 58 10.02 7.28 8.35
C SER A 58 9.38 8.42 7.56
N PHE A 59 8.18 8.83 7.96
CA PHE A 59 7.46 9.96 7.38
C PHE A 59 7.03 10.93 8.49
N PRO A 60 7.02 12.24 8.23
CA PRO A 60 6.63 13.22 9.23
C PRO A 60 5.17 13.03 9.67
N ILE A 61 4.92 13.22 10.96
CA ILE A 61 3.60 13.21 11.58
C ILE A 61 3.44 14.51 12.33
N SER A 62 2.27 15.15 12.25
CA SER A 62 1.94 16.39 12.96
C SER A 62 2.11 16.21 14.48
N ASP A 63 2.62 17.22 15.15
CA ASP A 63 2.77 17.28 16.62
C ASP A 63 1.42 17.31 17.37
N LYS A 64 0.31 17.55 16.65
CA LYS A 64 -1.05 17.45 17.19
C LYS A 64 -1.54 16.01 17.33
N VAL A 65 -0.82 15.03 16.79
CA VAL A 65 -1.13 13.60 16.95
C VAL A 65 -0.56 13.11 18.29
N HIS A 66 -1.40 12.58 19.17
CA HIS A 66 -0.98 11.99 20.43
C HIS A 66 -0.33 10.63 20.18
N TYR A 67 0.99 10.56 20.30
CA TYR A 67 1.74 9.33 20.04
C TYR A 67 1.99 8.53 21.33
N ILE A 68 1.77 7.21 21.26
CA ILE A 68 2.00 6.25 22.35
C ILE A 68 2.70 5.01 21.79
N ASP A 69 3.91 4.71 22.25
CA ASP A 69 4.57 3.44 21.98
C ASP A 69 4.43 2.50 23.18
N LEU A 70 3.77 1.37 22.99
CA LEU A 70 3.61 0.35 24.01
C LEU A 70 4.90 -0.43 24.31
N ALA A 71 5.86 -0.41 23.37
CA ALA A 71 7.21 -1.01 23.45
C ALA A 71 7.20 -2.47 23.98
N THR A 72 6.26 -3.29 23.53
CA THR A 72 5.99 -4.61 24.13
C THR A 72 6.80 -5.76 23.54
N ARG A 73 7.60 -5.53 22.51
CA ARG A 73 8.43 -6.54 21.78
C ARG A 73 7.65 -7.79 21.34
N TYR A 74 6.40 -7.64 20.98
CA TYR A 74 5.50 -8.76 20.76
C TYR A 74 5.92 -9.63 19.57
N ILE A 75 6.51 -9.09 18.51
CA ILE A 75 6.86 -9.82 17.27
C ILE A 75 8.36 -10.17 17.18
N GLU A 76 9.24 -9.37 17.77
CA GLU A 76 10.70 -9.47 17.56
C GLU A 76 11.40 -10.59 18.36
N ARG A 77 10.74 -11.21 19.34
CA ARG A 77 11.34 -12.21 20.24
C ARG A 77 11.38 -13.65 19.70
N CYS A 78 11.43 -13.85 18.38
CA CYS A 78 11.43 -15.19 17.80
C CYS A 78 12.82 -15.82 17.59
N SER A 79 13.84 -15.44 18.36
CA SER A 79 15.23 -15.90 18.18
C SER A 79 15.55 -17.27 18.81
N TYR A 80 14.64 -17.87 19.57
CA TYR A 80 14.84 -19.15 20.26
C TYR A 80 13.92 -20.25 19.71
N HIS A 81 14.39 -21.50 19.73
CA HIS A 81 13.60 -22.67 19.34
C HIS A 81 13.17 -23.47 20.59
N GLY A 82 11.99 -24.11 20.56
CA GLY A 82 11.53 -25.02 21.61
C GLY A 82 10.56 -24.41 22.63
N LEU A 83 10.50 -25.01 23.85
CA LEU A 83 9.57 -24.66 24.90
C LEU A 83 9.70 -23.19 25.37
N PHE A 84 10.94 -22.67 25.45
CA PHE A 84 11.20 -21.28 25.82
C PHE A 84 10.62 -20.29 24.82
N GLN A 85 10.64 -20.60 23.54
CA GLN A 85 10.01 -19.77 22.49
C GLN A 85 8.50 -19.70 22.69
N TYR A 86 7.88 -20.83 23.05
CA TYR A 86 6.42 -20.88 23.30
C TYR A 86 6.05 -20.03 24.53
N LEU A 87 6.79 -20.16 25.63
CA LEU A 87 6.57 -19.37 26.85
C LEU A 87 6.80 -17.87 26.63
N ASP A 88 7.87 -17.50 25.90
CA ASP A 88 8.16 -16.10 25.58
C ASP A 88 7.06 -15.46 24.70
N ARG A 89 6.56 -16.19 23.71
CA ARG A 89 5.39 -15.76 22.93
C ARG A 89 4.15 -15.57 23.77
N LEU A 90 3.87 -16.47 24.71
CA LEU A 90 2.71 -16.38 25.57
C LEU A 90 2.82 -15.16 26.50
N ILE A 91 3.97 -14.96 27.14
CA ILE A 91 4.24 -13.82 28.03
C ILE A 91 4.13 -12.50 27.24
N SER A 92 4.76 -12.44 26.06
CA SER A 92 4.71 -11.26 25.18
C SER A 92 3.27 -10.92 24.76
N LYS A 93 2.47 -11.93 24.41
CA LYS A 93 1.05 -11.76 24.07
C LYS A 93 0.24 -11.21 25.26
N ILE A 94 0.46 -11.76 26.45
CA ILE A 94 -0.23 -11.30 27.67
C ILE A 94 0.18 -9.87 28.03
N THR A 95 1.49 -9.56 27.93
CA THR A 95 2.03 -8.21 28.21
C THR A 95 1.46 -7.19 27.24
N TYR A 96 1.46 -7.51 25.95
CA TYR A 96 0.87 -6.68 24.90
C TYR A 96 -0.61 -6.43 25.16
N LYS A 97 -1.40 -7.50 25.37
CA LYS A 97 -2.84 -7.38 25.65
C LYS A 97 -3.10 -6.45 26.86
N LYS A 98 -2.36 -6.65 27.96
CA LYS A 98 -2.50 -5.80 29.15
C LYS A 98 -2.14 -4.34 28.89
N ALA A 99 -1.03 -4.09 28.15
CA ALA A 99 -0.59 -2.74 27.83
C ALA A 99 -1.61 -2.03 26.93
N LEU A 100 -2.07 -2.69 25.87
CA LEU A 100 -3.06 -2.13 24.95
C LEU A 100 -4.39 -1.84 25.65
N CYS A 101 -4.93 -2.79 26.44
CA CYS A 101 -6.19 -2.57 27.16
C CYS A 101 -6.08 -1.41 28.16
N ARG A 102 -4.96 -1.27 28.89
CA ARG A 102 -4.73 -0.11 29.79
C ARG A 102 -4.66 1.20 29.01
N CYS A 103 -3.97 1.20 27.86
CA CYS A 103 -3.87 2.36 27.00
C CYS A 103 -5.25 2.79 26.49
N LEU A 104 -6.03 1.87 25.92
CA LEU A 104 -7.37 2.14 25.42
C LEU A 104 -8.33 2.59 26.54
N SER A 105 -8.27 1.99 27.74
CA SER A 105 -9.08 2.42 28.89
C SER A 105 -8.75 3.85 29.33
N LYS A 106 -7.48 4.28 29.22
CA LYS A 106 -7.06 5.63 29.57
C LYS A 106 -7.50 6.67 28.53
N ILE A 107 -7.40 6.32 27.23
CA ILE A 107 -7.82 7.18 26.14
C ILE A 107 -9.35 7.28 26.08
N ASN A 108 -10.04 6.17 26.30
CA ASN A 108 -11.48 6.00 26.09
C ASN A 108 -11.92 6.52 24.70
N PRO A 109 -11.41 5.91 23.60
CA PRO A 109 -11.69 6.38 22.25
C PRO A 109 -13.13 6.10 21.83
N ASP A 110 -13.63 6.91 20.88
CA ASP A 110 -14.91 6.67 20.18
C ASP A 110 -14.75 5.67 19.04
N VAL A 111 -13.56 5.65 18.42
CA VAL A 111 -13.22 4.73 17.31
C VAL A 111 -11.84 4.12 17.56
N ILE A 112 -11.73 2.81 17.38
CA ILE A 112 -10.45 2.08 17.37
C ILE A 112 -10.23 1.53 15.97
N SER A 113 -9.22 2.04 15.25
CA SER A 113 -8.86 1.58 13.92
C SER A 113 -7.59 0.74 13.93
N CYS A 114 -7.68 -0.53 13.50
CA CYS A 114 -6.55 -1.40 13.29
C CYS A 114 -6.06 -1.25 11.85
N VAL A 115 -4.86 -0.71 11.67
CA VAL A 115 -4.27 -0.45 10.33
C VAL A 115 -3.35 -1.58 9.90
N ASP A 116 -2.78 -2.32 10.84
CA ASP A 116 -1.86 -3.43 10.61
C ASP A 116 -2.52 -4.75 11.00
N ILE A 117 -2.56 -5.73 10.08
CA ILE A 117 -3.40 -6.91 10.23
C ILE A 117 -2.59 -8.08 10.81
N HIS A 118 -2.24 -7.99 12.08
CA HIS A 118 -1.75 -9.13 12.85
C HIS A 118 -2.87 -9.75 13.69
N LEU A 119 -3.05 -11.07 13.58
CA LEU A 119 -4.14 -11.79 14.25
C LEU A 119 -4.26 -11.48 15.75
N ALA A 120 -3.15 -11.26 16.43
CA ALA A 120 -3.17 -10.95 17.85
C ALA A 120 -3.73 -9.55 18.16
N ASP A 121 -3.46 -8.58 17.29
CA ASP A 121 -3.98 -7.21 17.40
C ASP A 121 -5.47 -7.22 17.17
N LEU A 122 -5.90 -7.84 16.09
CA LEU A 122 -7.29 -8.01 15.73
C LEU A 122 -8.08 -8.68 16.87
N THR A 123 -7.58 -9.82 17.38
CA THR A 123 -8.27 -10.53 18.48
C THR A 123 -8.30 -9.72 19.78
N THR A 124 -7.23 -9.00 20.11
CA THR A 124 -7.19 -8.17 21.32
C THR A 124 -8.18 -7.02 21.25
N VAL A 125 -8.29 -6.34 20.10
CA VAL A 125 -9.25 -5.24 19.91
C VAL A 125 -10.69 -5.75 19.86
N ILE A 126 -10.95 -6.85 19.14
CA ILE A 126 -12.29 -7.45 19.08
C ILE A 126 -12.80 -7.84 20.46
N ASP A 127 -11.94 -8.45 21.28
CA ASP A 127 -12.30 -8.94 22.61
C ASP A 127 -12.24 -7.83 23.68
N TYR A 128 -11.76 -6.62 23.35
CA TYR A 128 -11.73 -5.48 24.29
C TYR A 128 -13.17 -4.96 24.53
N PRO A 129 -13.63 -4.94 25.81
CA PRO A 129 -14.97 -4.46 26.14
C PRO A 129 -15.01 -2.92 26.08
N THR A 130 -15.72 -2.38 25.11
CA THR A 130 -15.85 -0.93 24.88
C THR A 130 -17.08 -0.64 24.04
N ASN A 131 -17.59 0.59 24.13
CA ASN A 131 -18.61 1.12 23.25
C ASN A 131 -18.01 1.76 21.98
N ALA A 132 -16.67 1.83 21.89
CA ALA A 132 -16.00 2.35 20.71
C ALA A 132 -16.30 1.51 19.47
N THR A 133 -16.54 2.15 18.34
CA THR A 133 -16.65 1.47 17.05
C THR A 133 -15.29 0.89 16.64
N LYS A 134 -15.26 -0.39 16.35
CA LYS A 134 -14.05 -1.12 15.96
C LYS A 134 -13.94 -1.19 14.43
N VAL A 135 -12.92 -0.57 13.90
CA VAL A 135 -12.62 -0.50 12.47
C VAL A 135 -11.36 -1.31 12.19
N VAL A 136 -11.32 -2.01 11.06
CA VAL A 136 -10.11 -2.61 10.52
C VAL A 136 -9.88 -2.09 9.11
N GLU A 137 -8.63 -1.74 8.81
CA GLU A 137 -8.22 -1.23 7.50
C GLU A 137 -7.40 -2.30 6.78
N CYS A 138 -7.92 -2.80 5.66
CA CYS A 138 -7.28 -3.82 4.85
C CYS A 138 -6.47 -3.16 3.74
N HIS A 139 -5.15 -2.99 3.97
CA HIS A 139 -4.22 -2.48 2.97
C HIS A 139 -3.67 -3.58 2.04
N CYS A 140 -3.99 -4.85 2.33
CA CYS A 140 -3.71 -6.01 1.49
C CYS A 140 -5.04 -6.62 1.04
N GLY A 141 -5.26 -6.73 -0.27
CA GLY A 141 -6.48 -7.33 -0.82
C GLY A 141 -6.63 -8.81 -0.42
N LEU A 142 -7.87 -9.31 -0.39
CA LEU A 142 -8.17 -10.71 -0.04
C LEU A 142 -7.33 -11.71 -0.84
N SER A 143 -7.13 -11.46 -2.14
CA SER A 143 -6.31 -12.32 -3.00
C SER A 143 -4.85 -12.39 -2.55
N ALA A 144 -4.30 -11.32 -1.97
CA ALA A 144 -2.92 -11.29 -1.47
C ALA A 144 -2.72 -12.25 -0.29
N TYR A 145 -3.76 -12.48 0.53
CA TYR A 145 -3.70 -13.47 1.61
C TYR A 145 -3.46 -14.89 1.10
N TYR A 146 -3.89 -15.21 -0.11
CA TYR A 146 -3.77 -16.54 -0.69
C TYR A 146 -2.63 -16.67 -1.70
N ALA A 147 -2.18 -15.56 -2.29
CA ALA A 147 -1.15 -15.56 -3.34
C ALA A 147 0.18 -16.22 -2.91
N ASP A 148 0.61 -16.01 -1.68
CA ASP A 148 1.85 -16.61 -1.17
C ASP A 148 1.72 -18.10 -0.83
N LEU A 149 0.50 -18.64 -0.71
CA LEU A 149 0.30 -20.06 -0.46
C LEU A 149 0.75 -20.94 -1.64
N GLU A 150 0.73 -20.39 -2.85
CA GLU A 150 1.15 -21.12 -4.05
C GLU A 150 2.64 -21.43 -4.06
N LYS A 151 3.45 -20.59 -3.40
CA LYS A 151 4.91 -20.79 -3.26
C LYS A 151 5.25 -21.93 -2.28
N ILE A 152 4.34 -22.31 -1.39
CA ILE A 152 4.61 -23.29 -0.35
C ILE A 152 4.50 -24.69 -0.92
N ARG A 153 5.63 -25.35 -1.18
CA ARG A 153 5.70 -26.72 -1.71
C ARG A 153 5.28 -27.80 -0.69
N ASN A 154 5.52 -27.57 0.60
CA ASN A 154 5.19 -28.52 1.66
C ASN A 154 3.68 -28.47 1.97
N PRO A 155 2.89 -29.55 1.75
CA PRO A 155 1.44 -29.57 1.92
C PRO A 155 0.99 -29.29 3.36
N TYR A 156 1.72 -29.79 4.36
CA TYR A 156 1.42 -29.55 5.77
C TYR A 156 1.60 -28.06 6.13
N LYS A 157 2.73 -27.47 5.72
CA LYS A 157 2.99 -26.04 5.92
C LYS A 157 1.95 -25.19 5.20
N LYS A 158 1.63 -25.52 3.94
CA LYS A 158 0.59 -24.84 3.15
C LYS A 158 -0.78 -24.87 3.83
N ASN A 159 -1.18 -26.02 4.36
CA ASN A 159 -2.46 -26.16 5.07
C ASN A 159 -2.49 -25.36 6.39
N LYS A 160 -1.36 -25.36 7.14
CA LYS A 160 -1.24 -24.55 8.36
C LYS A 160 -1.38 -23.05 8.07
N GLU A 161 -0.67 -22.55 7.06
CA GLU A 161 -0.75 -21.14 6.65
C GLU A 161 -2.15 -20.76 6.16
N ARG A 162 -2.81 -21.63 5.39
CA ARG A 162 -4.20 -21.41 4.96
C ARG A 162 -5.13 -21.22 6.15
N LYS A 163 -5.07 -22.12 7.16
CA LYS A 163 -5.89 -22.01 8.38
C LYS A 163 -5.65 -20.69 9.13
N ILE A 164 -4.40 -20.22 9.21
CA ILE A 164 -4.08 -18.93 9.84
C ILE A 164 -4.77 -17.80 9.08
N LYS A 165 -4.71 -17.81 7.75
CA LYS A 165 -5.35 -16.79 6.89
C LYS A 165 -6.88 -16.82 7.02
N GLU A 166 -7.49 -17.99 7.04
CA GLU A 166 -8.92 -18.15 7.30
C GLU A 166 -9.32 -17.60 8.67
N MET A 167 -8.50 -17.82 9.71
CA MET A 167 -8.71 -17.24 11.05
C MET A 167 -8.60 -15.70 11.02
N ILE A 168 -7.66 -15.13 10.29
CA ILE A 168 -7.53 -13.68 10.13
C ILE A 168 -8.78 -13.11 9.47
N ILE A 169 -9.21 -13.65 8.35
CA ILE A 169 -10.41 -13.22 7.61
C ILE A 169 -11.66 -13.33 8.50
N HIS A 170 -11.81 -14.46 9.19
CA HIS A 170 -12.92 -14.62 10.15
C HIS A 170 -12.87 -13.59 11.28
N THR A 171 -11.69 -13.25 11.79
CA THR A 171 -11.55 -12.23 12.83
C THR A 171 -11.88 -10.84 12.29
N ILE A 172 -11.43 -10.51 11.08
CA ILE A 172 -11.77 -9.26 10.38
C ILE A 172 -13.29 -9.11 10.23
N SER A 173 -14.00 -10.16 9.84
CA SER A 173 -15.47 -10.11 9.66
C SER A 173 -16.27 -9.78 10.94
N ARG A 174 -15.65 -9.88 12.11
CA ARG A 174 -16.25 -9.52 13.42
C ARG A 174 -16.16 -8.02 13.75
N PHE A 175 -15.36 -7.25 13.02
CA PHE A 175 -15.28 -5.79 13.20
C PHE A 175 -16.60 -5.11 12.82
N ASP A 176 -16.86 -3.92 13.40
CA ASP A 176 -18.07 -3.15 13.09
C ASP A 176 -17.99 -2.56 11.67
N ARG A 177 -16.79 -2.15 11.25
CA ARG A 177 -16.50 -1.65 9.89
C ARG A 177 -15.18 -2.20 9.37
N ILE A 178 -15.15 -2.47 8.07
CA ILE A 178 -13.98 -2.92 7.34
C ILE A 178 -13.73 -1.91 6.23
N VAL A 179 -12.56 -1.29 6.22
CA VAL A 179 -12.16 -0.36 5.16
C VAL A 179 -11.24 -1.09 4.21
N VAL A 180 -11.59 -1.06 2.92
CA VAL A 180 -10.82 -1.59 1.80
C VAL A 180 -10.47 -0.47 0.82
N LEU A 181 -9.60 -0.73 -0.15
CA LEU A 181 -9.06 0.32 -1.01
C LEU A 181 -9.77 0.47 -2.35
N THR A 182 -10.56 -0.53 -2.76
CA THR A 182 -11.26 -0.53 -4.07
C THR A 182 -12.67 -1.08 -3.95
N GLU A 183 -13.56 -0.69 -4.87
CA GLU A 183 -14.92 -1.23 -4.93
C GLU A 183 -14.93 -2.71 -5.31
N ASP A 184 -13.99 -3.14 -6.16
CA ASP A 184 -13.84 -4.56 -6.54
C ASP A 184 -13.55 -5.42 -5.30
N GLU A 185 -12.66 -4.95 -4.41
CA GLU A 185 -12.35 -5.65 -3.17
C GLU A 185 -13.57 -5.67 -2.23
N LYS A 186 -14.29 -4.53 -2.11
CA LYS A 186 -15.50 -4.44 -1.30
C LYS A 186 -16.52 -5.50 -1.70
N SER A 187 -16.73 -5.71 -2.99
CA SER A 187 -17.69 -6.70 -3.50
C SER A 187 -17.34 -8.14 -3.14
N GLU A 188 -16.04 -8.44 -2.93
CA GLU A 188 -15.59 -9.79 -2.56
C GLU A 188 -15.77 -10.15 -1.09
N TRP A 189 -15.84 -9.16 -0.20
CA TRP A 189 -16.05 -9.43 1.22
C TRP A 189 -17.45 -9.94 1.54
N ASP A 190 -18.44 -9.66 0.69
CA ASP A 190 -19.85 -10.10 0.84
C ASP A 190 -20.42 -9.87 2.27
N LEU A 191 -20.05 -8.75 2.89
CA LEU A 191 -20.48 -8.36 4.24
C LEU A 191 -21.34 -7.08 4.23
N GLY A 192 -21.89 -6.72 3.08
CA GLY A 192 -22.82 -5.58 2.92
C GLY A 192 -22.21 -4.26 3.39
N ASP A 193 -23.01 -3.47 4.11
CA ASP A 193 -22.64 -2.12 4.57
C ASP A 193 -21.49 -2.08 5.61
N LYS A 194 -21.05 -3.24 6.11
CA LYS A 194 -19.87 -3.29 6.97
C LYS A 194 -18.59 -2.92 6.22
N VAL A 195 -18.54 -3.18 4.92
CA VAL A 195 -17.37 -2.92 4.09
C VAL A 195 -17.51 -1.60 3.37
N VAL A 196 -16.55 -0.73 3.55
CA VAL A 196 -16.50 0.60 2.93
C VAL A 196 -15.23 0.70 2.10
N SER A 197 -15.35 1.16 0.87
CA SER A 197 -14.20 1.44 0.02
C SER A 197 -13.75 2.88 0.19
N ILE A 198 -12.52 3.07 0.69
CA ILE A 198 -11.87 4.37 0.79
C ILE A 198 -10.47 4.24 0.19
N PRO A 199 -10.23 4.80 -0.98
CA PRO A 199 -8.95 4.68 -1.66
C PRO A 199 -7.85 5.46 -0.95
N ASN A 200 -6.61 5.09 -1.22
CA ASN A 200 -5.45 5.86 -0.78
C ASN A 200 -5.42 7.23 -1.47
N MET A 201 -4.90 8.24 -0.75
CA MET A 201 -4.72 9.57 -1.29
C MET A 201 -3.36 9.72 -1.98
N LEU A 202 -3.30 10.62 -2.95
CA LEU A 202 -2.05 11.14 -3.50
C LEU A 202 -1.32 11.96 -2.42
N ILE A 203 0.00 11.88 -2.41
CA ILE A 203 0.84 12.69 -1.54
C ILE A 203 1.18 14.02 -2.20
N TYR A 204 1.38 13.96 -3.50
CA TYR A 204 1.71 15.11 -4.32
C TYR A 204 0.91 15.08 -5.62
N TYR A 205 0.31 16.21 -5.95
CA TYR A 205 -0.36 16.43 -7.22
C TYR A 205 0.11 17.79 -7.76
N PRO A 206 0.84 17.83 -8.89
CA PRO A 206 1.30 19.06 -9.50
C PRO A 206 0.11 19.98 -9.86
N GLU A 207 0.24 21.29 -9.65
CA GLU A 207 -0.80 22.25 -10.05
C GLU A 207 -1.03 22.24 -11.56
N ASN A 208 0.05 22.09 -12.31
CA ASN A 208 0.03 22.02 -13.76
C ASN A 208 0.57 20.69 -14.24
N LEU A 209 0.01 20.18 -15.33
CA LEU A 209 0.53 19.02 -16.02
C LEU A 209 1.99 19.29 -16.43
N PRO A 210 2.94 18.44 -16.04
CA PRO A 210 4.32 18.57 -16.50
C PRO A 210 4.42 18.53 -18.02
N ASP A 211 5.37 19.27 -18.58
CA ASP A 211 5.67 19.21 -20.02
C ASP A 211 6.17 17.82 -20.40
N ARG A 212 5.54 17.20 -21.39
CA ARG A 212 5.83 15.86 -21.91
C ARG A 212 6.26 15.85 -23.38
N THR A 213 6.65 17.00 -23.90
CA THR A 213 7.09 17.13 -25.30
C THR A 213 8.48 16.55 -25.53
N THR A 214 9.33 16.52 -24.49
CA THR A 214 10.65 15.87 -24.57
C THR A 214 10.53 14.36 -24.48
N LEU A 215 11.03 13.65 -25.46
CA LEU A 215 11.13 12.20 -25.47
C LEU A 215 12.45 11.76 -24.80
N HIS A 216 12.34 10.96 -23.75
CA HIS A 216 13.49 10.50 -22.96
C HIS A 216 13.97 9.10 -23.35
N HIS A 217 13.18 8.35 -24.10
CA HIS A 217 13.38 6.93 -24.42
C HIS A 217 13.52 6.09 -23.15
N ARG A 218 12.76 6.45 -22.11
CA ARG A 218 12.84 5.85 -20.79
C ARG A 218 11.49 5.36 -20.28
N VAL A 219 11.47 4.10 -19.90
CA VAL A 219 10.36 3.46 -19.21
C VAL A 219 10.71 3.30 -17.72
N ILE A 220 9.78 3.61 -16.84
CA ILE A 220 10.00 3.52 -15.40
C ILE A 220 9.06 2.50 -14.75
N SER A 221 9.57 1.81 -13.74
CA SER A 221 8.82 1.02 -12.78
C SER A 221 9.32 1.30 -11.37
N VAL A 222 8.41 1.35 -10.39
CA VAL A 222 8.75 1.68 -9.00
C VAL A 222 8.08 0.68 -8.06
N GLY A 223 8.86 0.09 -7.13
CA GLY A 223 8.34 -0.83 -6.13
C GLY A 223 9.44 -1.70 -5.52
N ARG A 224 9.14 -2.40 -4.43
CA ARG A 224 10.08 -3.30 -3.77
C ARG A 224 10.55 -4.41 -4.73
N TYR A 225 11.81 -4.82 -4.61
CA TYR A 225 12.32 -6.01 -5.30
C TYR A 225 11.75 -7.27 -4.63
N ALA A 226 10.49 -7.58 -4.94
CA ALA A 226 9.74 -8.67 -4.35
C ALA A 226 8.95 -9.42 -5.43
N TYR A 227 8.69 -10.69 -5.21
CA TYR A 227 7.91 -11.55 -6.10
C TYR A 227 6.56 -10.93 -6.51
N GLN A 228 5.91 -10.23 -5.59
CA GLN A 228 4.66 -9.51 -5.84
C GLN A 228 4.77 -8.60 -7.06
N LYS A 229 5.88 -7.86 -7.20
CA LYS A 229 6.07 -6.85 -8.25
C LYS A 229 6.37 -7.44 -9.63
N GLY A 230 6.70 -8.73 -9.71
CA GLY A 230 6.85 -9.43 -10.98
C GLY A 230 7.96 -8.88 -11.87
N TYR A 231 9.04 -8.35 -11.31
CA TYR A 231 10.15 -7.81 -12.08
C TYR A 231 10.89 -8.86 -12.90
N ASP A 232 10.86 -10.11 -12.50
CA ASP A 232 11.29 -11.25 -13.32
C ASP A 232 10.50 -11.33 -14.63
N LEU A 233 9.18 -11.19 -14.58
CA LEU A 233 8.33 -11.12 -15.77
C LEU A 233 8.66 -9.87 -16.62
N LEU A 234 8.90 -8.72 -15.97
CA LEU A 234 9.24 -7.49 -16.67
C LEU A 234 10.58 -7.59 -17.41
N ILE A 235 11.57 -8.28 -16.86
CA ILE A 235 12.83 -8.55 -17.53
C ILE A 235 12.60 -9.45 -18.74
N ASP A 236 11.73 -10.47 -18.64
CA ASP A 236 11.38 -11.32 -19.80
C ASP A 236 10.63 -10.52 -20.89
N VAL A 237 9.74 -9.61 -20.49
CA VAL A 237 9.11 -8.64 -21.41
C VAL A 237 10.18 -7.78 -22.09
N TRP A 238 11.14 -7.25 -21.31
CA TRP A 238 12.15 -6.34 -21.85
C TRP A 238 13.11 -7.02 -22.84
N LYS A 239 13.34 -8.34 -22.74
CA LYS A 239 14.05 -9.11 -23.77
C LYS A 239 13.41 -9.01 -25.15
N LEU A 240 12.08 -8.94 -25.19
CA LEU A 240 11.33 -8.77 -26.45
C LEU A 240 11.41 -7.32 -26.95
N ILE A 241 11.29 -6.36 -26.02
CA ILE A 241 11.37 -4.92 -26.33
C ILE A 241 12.77 -4.55 -26.84
N ASN A 242 13.83 -4.98 -26.16
CA ASN A 242 15.21 -4.66 -26.53
C ASN A 242 15.58 -5.08 -27.97
N LYS A 243 14.93 -6.09 -28.52
CA LYS A 243 15.13 -6.52 -29.92
C LYS A 243 14.52 -5.58 -30.94
N ARG A 244 13.40 -4.90 -30.58
CA ARG A 244 12.64 -4.03 -31.48
C ARG A 244 12.98 -2.56 -31.28
N HIS A 245 13.24 -2.17 -30.04
CA HIS A 245 13.44 -0.79 -29.59
C HIS A 245 14.73 -0.69 -28.74
N PRO A 246 15.93 -0.95 -29.33
CA PRO A 246 17.19 -1.00 -28.59
C PRO A 246 17.63 0.36 -28.03
N ASP A 247 17.05 1.46 -28.49
CA ASP A 247 17.26 2.85 -28.07
C ASP A 247 16.46 3.24 -26.83
N TRP A 248 15.52 2.37 -26.39
CA TRP A 248 14.75 2.57 -25.17
C TRP A 248 15.40 1.88 -23.97
N SER A 249 15.18 2.45 -22.78
CA SER A 249 15.74 1.93 -21.53
C SER A 249 14.66 1.69 -20.49
N LEU A 250 14.85 0.66 -19.65
CA LEU A 250 14.00 0.34 -18.49
C LEU A 250 14.74 0.69 -17.21
N HIS A 251 14.10 1.52 -16.38
CA HIS A 251 14.60 1.92 -15.08
C HIS A 251 13.67 1.43 -13.98
N ILE A 252 14.16 0.56 -13.10
CA ILE A 252 13.42 0.01 -11.97
C ILE A 252 13.99 0.60 -10.68
N TYR A 253 13.17 1.32 -9.92
CA TYR A 253 13.54 1.91 -8.63
C TYR A 253 12.89 1.15 -7.50
N GLY A 254 13.67 0.69 -6.52
CA GLY A 254 13.09 -0.09 -5.43
C GLY A 254 13.99 -0.35 -4.25
N SER A 255 13.38 -0.81 -3.16
CA SER A 255 14.06 -1.36 -1.98
C SER A 255 13.99 -2.89 -1.99
N HIS A 256 14.84 -3.51 -1.18
CA HIS A 256 14.91 -4.97 -1.03
C HIS A 256 14.65 -5.44 0.41
N ASP A 257 14.12 -4.58 1.28
CA ASP A 257 13.70 -4.89 2.67
C ASP A 257 14.71 -5.78 3.46
N GLY A 258 16.00 -5.66 3.16
CA GLY A 258 17.07 -6.45 3.77
C GLY A 258 17.31 -7.84 3.13
N ASP A 259 16.42 -8.34 2.28
CA ASP A 259 16.63 -9.56 1.49
C ASP A 259 17.03 -9.23 0.05
N MET A 260 18.27 -9.47 -0.29
CA MET A 260 18.82 -9.25 -1.64
C MET A 260 18.48 -10.38 -2.63
N GLY A 261 17.76 -11.41 -2.20
CA GLY A 261 17.54 -12.62 -3.00
C GLY A 261 16.91 -12.32 -4.36
N ASP A 262 15.78 -11.62 -4.36
CA ASP A 262 15.06 -11.26 -5.59
C ASP A 262 15.90 -10.30 -6.47
N CYS A 263 16.55 -9.29 -5.88
CA CYS A 263 17.40 -8.36 -6.62
C CYS A 263 18.59 -9.05 -7.29
N ASN A 264 19.26 -9.98 -6.59
CA ASN A 264 20.37 -10.74 -7.16
C ASN A 264 19.93 -11.68 -8.29
N GLN A 265 18.72 -12.23 -8.21
CA GLN A 265 18.13 -13.00 -9.29
C GLN A 265 17.92 -12.12 -10.52
N LEU A 266 17.36 -10.93 -10.37
CA LEU A 266 17.12 -9.98 -11.47
C LEU A 266 18.45 -9.55 -12.13
N LYS A 267 19.48 -9.25 -11.34
CA LYS A 267 20.82 -8.94 -11.85
C LYS A 267 21.39 -10.07 -12.72
N ARG A 268 21.21 -11.32 -12.28
CA ARG A 268 21.62 -12.49 -13.08
C ARG A 268 20.84 -12.59 -14.39
N MET A 269 19.51 -12.44 -14.35
CA MET A 269 18.66 -12.49 -15.55
C MET A 269 19.04 -11.43 -16.58
N ILE A 270 19.39 -10.20 -16.12
CA ILE A 270 19.87 -9.11 -17.01
C ILE A 270 21.21 -9.46 -17.62
N ALA A 271 22.17 -9.94 -16.81
CA ALA A 271 23.51 -10.33 -17.28
C ALA A 271 23.46 -11.47 -18.29
N ASP A 272 22.71 -12.54 -18.00
CA ASP A 272 22.55 -13.71 -18.87
C ASP A 272 21.90 -13.33 -20.23
N SER A 273 21.06 -12.28 -20.22
CA SER A 273 20.41 -11.77 -21.43
C SER A 273 21.26 -10.76 -22.21
N GLN A 274 22.43 -10.37 -21.70
CA GLN A 274 23.34 -9.37 -22.27
C GLN A 274 22.68 -8.01 -22.57
N MET A 275 21.58 -7.67 -21.87
CA MET A 275 20.90 -6.39 -22.00
C MET A 275 21.69 -5.28 -21.31
N LYS A 276 21.91 -4.17 -22.02
CA LYS A 276 22.66 -3.00 -21.51
C LYS A 276 21.74 -1.82 -21.14
N ASN A 277 20.45 -1.93 -21.43
CA ASN A 277 19.47 -0.87 -21.29
C ASN A 277 18.40 -1.18 -20.21
N VAL A 278 18.74 -2.02 -19.24
CA VAL A 278 17.93 -2.28 -18.03
C VAL A 278 18.75 -1.89 -16.80
N PHE A 279 18.18 -1.00 -15.98
CA PHE A 279 18.86 -0.42 -14.82
C PHE A 279 18.05 -0.68 -13.57
N LEU A 280 18.68 -1.33 -12.58
CA LEU A 280 18.12 -1.53 -11.24
C LEU A 280 18.71 -0.47 -10.30
N HIS A 281 17.84 0.35 -9.72
CA HIS A 281 18.21 1.44 -8.83
C HIS A 281 17.69 1.18 -7.40
N GLU A 282 18.38 1.75 -6.42
CA GLU A 282 17.88 1.82 -5.05
C GLU A 282 16.62 2.72 -4.98
N ALA A 283 15.86 2.58 -3.90
CA ALA A 283 14.75 3.48 -3.62
C ALA A 283 15.24 4.93 -3.51
N THR A 284 14.42 5.87 -4.00
CA THR A 284 14.73 7.30 -3.98
C THR A 284 13.62 8.11 -3.38
N ASN A 285 13.97 9.19 -2.67
CA ASN A 285 13.02 10.19 -2.20
C ASN A 285 12.59 11.16 -3.32
N GLU A 286 13.31 11.17 -4.46
CA GLU A 286 13.05 12.04 -5.60
C GLU A 286 12.26 11.31 -6.71
N VAL A 287 11.34 10.41 -6.32
CA VAL A 287 10.60 9.58 -7.28
C VAL A 287 9.84 10.39 -8.32
N TYR A 288 9.30 11.55 -7.93
CA TYR A 288 8.58 12.45 -8.86
C TYR A 288 9.49 13.04 -9.94
N ALA A 289 10.75 13.35 -9.61
CA ALA A 289 11.74 13.74 -10.61
C ALA A 289 11.99 12.58 -11.60
N LYS A 290 12.06 11.34 -11.10
CA LYS A 290 12.24 10.15 -11.96
C LYS A 290 11.03 9.86 -12.85
N TYR A 291 9.82 10.11 -12.38
CA TYR A 291 8.64 10.09 -13.25
C TYR A 291 8.74 11.15 -14.35
N ASN A 292 9.19 12.36 -14.03
CA ASN A 292 9.34 13.42 -15.02
C ASN A 292 10.42 13.16 -16.07
N GLU A 293 11.45 12.40 -15.75
CA GLU A 293 12.50 11.93 -16.66
C GLU A 293 12.09 10.70 -17.50
N SER A 294 10.83 10.27 -17.46
CA SER A 294 10.37 9.04 -18.12
C SER A 294 9.17 9.30 -19.02
N ASP A 295 8.94 8.46 -20.03
CA ASP A 295 7.89 8.63 -21.02
C ASP A 295 6.58 7.94 -20.63
N PHE A 296 6.66 6.80 -19.97
CA PHE A 296 5.52 6.08 -19.41
C PHE A 296 5.94 5.13 -18.29
N TYR A 297 4.96 4.68 -17.51
CA TYR A 297 5.16 3.79 -16.39
C TYR A 297 4.73 2.36 -16.75
N VAL A 298 5.49 1.35 -16.30
CA VAL A 298 5.13 -0.06 -16.46
C VAL A 298 4.96 -0.74 -15.09
N MET A 299 3.84 -1.47 -14.92
CA MET A 299 3.59 -2.33 -13.76
C MET A 299 3.45 -3.79 -14.18
N SER A 300 4.34 -4.63 -13.66
CA SER A 300 4.34 -6.09 -13.90
C SER A 300 3.85 -6.91 -12.71
N SER A 301 3.19 -6.28 -11.75
CA SER A 301 2.78 -6.91 -10.50
C SER A 301 1.87 -8.10 -10.72
N ARG A 302 2.09 -9.17 -9.93
CA ARG A 302 1.23 -10.36 -9.90
C ARG A 302 -0.08 -10.10 -9.17
N TYR A 303 -0.03 -9.23 -8.16
CA TYR A 303 -1.20 -8.77 -7.39
C TYR A 303 -0.91 -7.41 -6.76
N GLU A 304 -1.95 -6.59 -6.64
CA GLU A 304 -1.94 -5.28 -5.99
C GLU A 304 -3.26 -5.07 -5.24
N SER A 305 -3.19 -4.40 -4.10
CA SER A 305 -4.41 -3.97 -3.41
C SER A 305 -4.93 -2.66 -3.95
N PHE A 306 -4.00 -1.71 -4.25
CA PHE A 306 -4.34 -0.42 -4.82
C PHE A 306 -3.31 0.00 -5.88
N GLY A 307 -2.03 0.11 -5.50
CA GLY A 307 -0.98 0.57 -6.38
C GLY A 307 -0.77 2.09 -6.32
N LEU A 308 -0.35 2.61 -5.16
CA LEU A 308 -0.04 4.04 -4.98
C LEU A 308 0.84 4.61 -6.09
N VAL A 309 1.85 3.85 -6.50
CA VAL A 309 2.80 4.24 -7.57
C VAL A 309 2.12 4.50 -8.91
N LEU A 310 0.93 3.90 -9.17
CA LEU A 310 0.15 4.20 -10.38
C LEU A 310 -0.39 5.61 -10.35
N ILE A 311 -1.09 5.98 -9.26
CA ILE A 311 -1.66 7.33 -9.13
C ILE A 311 -0.56 8.39 -9.03
N GLU A 312 0.60 8.07 -8.44
CA GLU A 312 1.78 8.94 -8.42
C GLU A 312 2.33 9.19 -9.83
N ALA A 313 2.57 8.14 -10.61
CA ALA A 313 3.03 8.25 -11.99
C ALA A 313 2.02 9.01 -12.88
N MET A 314 0.73 8.68 -12.74
CA MET A 314 -0.36 9.36 -13.46
C MET A 314 -0.48 10.84 -13.08
N SER A 315 -0.22 11.22 -11.81
CA SER A 315 -0.21 12.62 -11.38
C SER A 315 0.92 13.42 -12.04
N CYS A 316 1.95 12.75 -12.51
CA CYS A 316 3.02 13.33 -13.31
C CYS A 316 2.70 13.30 -14.83
N GLY A 317 1.52 12.88 -15.26
CA GLY A 317 1.13 12.79 -16.66
C GLY A 317 1.75 11.59 -17.39
N LEU A 318 2.19 10.55 -16.67
CA LEU A 318 2.64 9.30 -17.28
C LEU A 318 1.43 8.39 -17.56
N PRO A 319 1.24 7.94 -18.79
CA PRO A 319 0.32 6.84 -19.06
C PRO A 319 0.89 5.53 -18.52
N ILE A 320 0.02 4.58 -18.25
CA ILE A 320 0.39 3.32 -17.61
C ILE A 320 0.29 2.16 -18.60
N VAL A 321 1.26 1.26 -18.57
CA VAL A 321 1.12 -0.09 -19.14
C VAL A 321 1.21 -1.07 -17.97
N SER A 322 0.18 -1.89 -17.77
CA SER A 322 0.12 -2.77 -16.61
C SER A 322 -0.45 -4.14 -16.95
N PHE A 323 -0.01 -5.16 -16.22
CA PHE A 323 -0.87 -6.34 -16.09
C PHE A 323 -2.18 -5.96 -15.40
N ASP A 324 -3.29 -6.49 -15.91
CA ASP A 324 -4.62 -6.41 -15.30
C ASP A 324 -4.70 -7.36 -14.10
N CYS A 325 -3.83 -7.16 -13.12
CA CYS A 325 -3.89 -7.93 -11.89
C CYS A 325 -5.04 -7.44 -11.00
N LYS A 326 -5.53 -8.35 -10.17
CA LYS A 326 -6.73 -8.14 -9.36
C LYS A 326 -6.61 -6.89 -8.47
N TYR A 327 -7.67 -6.13 -8.39
CA TYR A 327 -7.98 -4.89 -7.67
C TYR A 327 -7.30 -3.62 -8.23
N GLY A 328 -6.03 -3.32 -7.85
CA GLY A 328 -5.42 -2.01 -8.05
C GLY A 328 -5.46 -1.46 -9.48
N PRO A 329 -4.77 -2.08 -10.45
CA PRO A 329 -4.66 -1.55 -11.81
C PRO A 329 -6.01 -1.29 -12.47
N ARG A 330 -6.93 -2.26 -12.47
CA ARG A 330 -8.25 -2.12 -13.10
C ARG A 330 -9.17 -1.09 -12.44
N SER A 331 -8.93 -0.78 -11.16
CA SER A 331 -9.71 0.24 -10.43
C SER A 331 -9.20 1.67 -10.69
N ILE A 332 -7.97 1.80 -11.20
CA ILE A 332 -7.29 3.08 -11.41
C ILE A 332 -7.19 3.42 -12.89
N ILE A 333 -6.81 2.45 -13.72
CA ILE A 333 -6.53 2.61 -15.15
C ILE A 333 -7.82 2.40 -15.94
N VAL A 334 -8.13 3.33 -16.83
CA VAL A 334 -9.16 3.16 -17.87
C VAL A 334 -8.44 2.71 -19.13
N ASP A 335 -8.66 1.44 -19.52
CA ASP A 335 -7.98 0.81 -20.64
C ASP A 335 -8.22 1.56 -21.95
N GLY A 336 -7.16 1.83 -22.70
CA GLY A 336 -7.20 2.64 -23.93
C GLY A 336 -7.33 4.15 -23.72
N GLU A 337 -7.61 4.65 -22.49
CA GLU A 337 -7.80 6.09 -22.23
C GLU A 337 -6.70 6.69 -21.34
N THR A 338 -6.31 6.01 -20.25
CA THR A 338 -5.28 6.47 -19.31
C THR A 338 -4.06 5.55 -19.29
N GLY A 339 -4.11 4.47 -20.04
CA GLY A 339 -3.08 3.45 -20.14
C GLY A 339 -3.59 2.20 -20.84
N ILE A 340 -2.81 1.13 -20.80
CA ILE A 340 -3.14 -0.16 -21.44
C ILE A 340 -3.05 -1.27 -20.41
N LEU A 341 -4.08 -2.11 -20.32
CA LEU A 341 -4.15 -3.28 -19.47
C LEU A 341 -3.87 -4.55 -20.29
N ALA A 342 -2.81 -5.27 -19.94
CA ALA A 342 -2.48 -6.56 -20.52
C ALA A 342 -2.98 -7.70 -19.61
N PRO A 343 -3.36 -8.88 -20.16
CA PRO A 343 -3.77 -10.02 -19.33
C PRO A 343 -2.72 -10.38 -18.27
N PRO A 344 -3.13 -10.82 -17.06
CA PRO A 344 -2.22 -11.11 -15.96
C PRO A 344 -1.13 -12.11 -16.36
N SER A 345 0.13 -11.77 -16.10
CA SER A 345 1.33 -12.59 -16.38
C SER A 345 1.55 -12.94 -17.87
N ASP A 346 0.82 -12.36 -18.81
CA ASP A 346 1.06 -12.54 -20.24
C ASP A 346 2.20 -11.62 -20.72
N VAL A 347 3.42 -12.18 -20.69
CA VAL A 347 4.66 -11.49 -21.11
C VAL A 347 4.58 -10.94 -22.53
N LYS A 348 3.94 -11.69 -23.45
CA LYS A 348 3.84 -11.28 -24.86
C LYS A 348 2.90 -10.09 -25.03
N LYS A 349 1.74 -10.14 -24.39
CA LYS A 349 0.76 -9.05 -24.44
C LYS A 349 1.29 -7.78 -23.78
N LEU A 350 1.98 -7.90 -22.66
CA LEU A 350 2.62 -6.74 -22.03
C LEU A 350 3.70 -6.14 -22.94
N ALA A 351 4.50 -6.97 -23.65
CA ALA A 351 5.48 -6.49 -24.62
C ALA A 351 4.81 -5.80 -25.82
N GLU A 352 3.70 -6.33 -26.34
CA GLU A 352 2.92 -5.69 -27.40
C GLU A 352 2.40 -4.31 -26.95
N SER A 353 1.86 -4.21 -25.72
CA SER A 353 1.38 -2.94 -25.14
C SER A 353 2.50 -1.92 -24.96
N ILE A 354 3.68 -2.35 -24.51
CA ILE A 354 4.86 -1.49 -24.40
C ILE A 354 5.32 -1.02 -25.77
N SER A 355 5.41 -1.91 -26.76
CA SER A 355 5.77 -1.53 -28.15
C SER A 355 4.79 -0.52 -28.71
N TYR A 356 3.48 -0.71 -28.48
CA TYR A 356 2.46 0.25 -28.90
C TYR A 356 2.70 1.64 -28.28
N MET A 357 2.96 1.71 -26.97
CA MET A 357 3.28 2.98 -26.29
C MET A 357 4.55 3.65 -26.84
N ILE A 358 5.53 2.88 -27.25
CA ILE A 358 6.77 3.38 -27.87
C ILE A 358 6.47 3.98 -29.24
N GLU A 359 5.73 3.27 -30.06
CA GLU A 359 5.50 3.57 -31.49
C GLU A 359 4.45 4.67 -31.71
N HIS A 360 3.53 4.89 -30.76
CA HIS A 360 2.39 5.79 -30.90
C HIS A 360 2.50 6.99 -29.95
N THR A 361 3.31 7.97 -30.33
CA THR A 361 3.62 9.14 -29.47
C THR A 361 2.40 9.98 -29.14
N ASP A 362 1.53 10.25 -30.12
CA ASP A 362 0.36 11.11 -29.90
C ASP A 362 -0.66 10.48 -28.96
N GLU A 363 -0.89 9.17 -29.10
CA GLU A 363 -1.75 8.39 -28.23
C GLU A 363 -1.16 8.31 -26.82
N ARG A 364 0.16 8.07 -26.69
CA ARG A 364 0.85 8.08 -25.41
C ARG A 364 0.71 9.42 -24.69
N MET A 365 0.89 10.53 -25.39
CA MET A 365 0.73 11.88 -24.85
C MET A 365 -0.73 12.16 -24.46
N SER A 366 -1.69 11.70 -25.25
CA SER A 366 -3.11 11.82 -24.96
C SER A 366 -3.50 11.04 -23.71
N MET A 367 -3.06 9.77 -23.62
CA MET A 367 -3.28 8.93 -22.42
C MET A 367 -2.64 9.55 -21.18
N GLY A 368 -1.46 10.18 -21.31
CA GLY A 368 -0.81 10.87 -20.20
C GLY A 368 -1.60 12.06 -19.67
N ARG A 369 -2.18 12.88 -20.55
CA ARG A 369 -3.10 13.98 -20.15
C ARG A 369 -4.34 13.47 -19.45
N ASN A 370 -4.94 12.41 -19.98
CA ASN A 370 -6.10 11.77 -19.37
C ASN A 370 -5.77 11.16 -18.02
N ALA A 371 -4.60 10.51 -17.90
CA ALA A 371 -4.09 9.95 -16.64
C ALA A 371 -3.98 11.02 -15.56
N TYR A 372 -3.33 12.16 -15.85
CA TYR A 372 -3.23 13.29 -14.93
C TYR A 372 -4.60 13.77 -14.44
N THR A 373 -5.53 13.96 -15.35
CA THR A 373 -6.88 14.45 -15.02
C THR A 373 -7.64 13.43 -14.17
N SER A 374 -7.54 12.14 -14.51
CA SER A 374 -8.31 11.07 -13.86
C SER A 374 -7.96 10.86 -12.39
N VAL A 375 -6.69 11.11 -12.00
CA VAL A 375 -6.23 10.91 -10.61
C VAL A 375 -6.49 12.09 -9.69
N ALA A 376 -7.04 13.19 -10.20
CA ALA A 376 -7.49 14.32 -9.37
C ALA A 376 -8.52 13.92 -8.29
N LYS A 377 -9.23 12.82 -8.50
CA LYS A 377 -10.15 12.23 -7.52
C LYS A 377 -9.45 11.71 -6.26
N TYR A 378 -8.15 11.44 -6.33
CA TYR A 378 -7.33 10.96 -5.22
C TYR A 378 -6.57 12.07 -4.47
N LYS A 379 -6.85 13.34 -4.77
CA LYS A 379 -6.27 14.48 -4.03
C LYS A 379 -6.60 14.39 -2.54
N PRO A 380 -5.68 14.83 -1.66
CA PRO A 380 -5.86 14.74 -0.21
C PRO A 380 -7.20 15.30 0.27
N GLU A 381 -7.62 16.46 -0.24
CA GLU A 381 -8.86 17.12 0.19
C GLU A 381 -10.10 16.26 -0.08
N ARG A 382 -10.13 15.58 -1.23
CA ARG A 382 -11.24 14.69 -1.61
C ARG A 382 -11.28 13.43 -0.76
N ILE A 383 -10.15 12.78 -0.60
CA ILE A 383 -10.07 11.53 0.18
C ILE A 383 -10.31 11.82 1.67
N MET A 384 -9.78 12.94 2.19
CA MET A 384 -10.05 13.35 3.57
C MET A 384 -11.52 13.66 3.81
N SER A 385 -12.24 14.26 2.84
CA SER A 385 -13.68 14.45 2.95
C SER A 385 -14.43 13.10 3.11
N ILE A 386 -14.00 12.06 2.36
CA ILE A 386 -14.58 10.70 2.49
C ILE A 386 -14.30 10.12 3.89
N TRP A 387 -13.05 10.24 4.38
CA TRP A 387 -12.69 9.80 5.73
C TRP A 387 -13.47 10.54 6.83
N GLN A 388 -13.65 11.85 6.68
CA GLN A 388 -14.42 12.66 7.64
C GLN A 388 -15.88 12.23 7.67
N GLN A 389 -16.51 12.05 6.51
CA GLN A 389 -17.89 11.53 6.40
C GLN A 389 -17.99 10.13 7.04
N PHE A 390 -17.02 9.26 6.77
CA PHE A 390 -16.96 7.94 7.38
C PHE A 390 -16.91 8.03 8.90
N TYR A 391 -15.96 8.78 9.48
CA TYR A 391 -15.87 8.90 10.95
C TYR A 391 -17.08 9.61 11.57
N GLN A 392 -17.74 10.53 10.87
CA GLN A 392 -18.97 11.16 11.35
C GLN A 392 -20.15 10.18 11.38
N SER A 393 -20.18 9.19 10.50
CA SER A 393 -21.24 8.17 10.42
C SER A 393 -21.12 7.07 11.48
N LEU A 394 -19.99 6.97 12.16
CA LEU A 394 -19.73 6.02 13.26
C LEU A 394 -20.20 6.59 14.59
#